data_5022cf73b9a805e7e8a56c0efdce10af
#
_entry.id   5022cf73b9a805e7e8a56c0efdce10af
#
_cell.length_a   1.000
_cell.length_b   1.000
_cell.length_c   1.000
_cell.angle_alpha   90.00
_cell.angle_beta   90.00
_cell.angle_gamma   90.00
#
_symmetry.space_group_name_H-M   'P 1'
#
loop_
_entity.id
_entity.type
_entity.pdbx_description
1 polymer ?
#
loop_
_entity_poly.entity_id
_entity_poly.type
_entity_poly.pdbx_seq_one_letter_code
_entity_poly.pdbx_strand_id
1 'polypeptide(L)' 'MPLKLAKLPERTPVKLTISMPPDLSQALSEYADVYREQYGQSESVADLIPHMLRAFLDSDRGFAKARQSGRIS' A
#
# COMPACT_ATOMS: atom_id res chain seq x y z
N MET A 1 11.11 -7.92 33.50
CA MET A 1 11.83 -6.67 33.45
C MET A 1 11.52 -5.90 32.18
N PRO A 2 11.04 -4.68 32.30
CA PRO A 2 10.68 -3.92 31.12
C PRO A 2 11.90 -3.48 30.33
N LEU A 3 11.79 -3.58 29.01
CA LEU A 3 12.82 -3.10 28.10
C LEU A 3 12.43 -1.72 27.59
N LYS A 4 13.41 -0.92 27.24
CA LYS A 4 13.14 0.40 26.67
C LYS A 4 12.52 0.30 25.29
N LEU A 5 12.88 -0.72 24.54
CA LEU A 5 12.32 -0.94 23.21
C LEU A 5 10.99 -1.67 23.34
N ALA A 6 9.96 -1.09 22.76
CA ALA A 6 8.65 -1.74 22.74
C ALA A 6 8.68 -2.95 21.82
N LYS A 7 7.72 -3.84 22.03
CA LYS A 7 7.58 -5.01 21.16
C LYS A 7 7.37 -4.54 19.72
N LEU A 8 8.15 -5.09 18.81
CA LEU A 8 8.03 -4.72 17.41
C LEU A 8 6.71 -5.18 16.83
N PRO A 9 6.12 -4.39 15.92
CA PRO A 9 4.89 -4.79 15.26
C PRO A 9 5.11 -6.03 14.42
N GLU A 10 4.05 -6.78 14.23
CA GLU A 10 4.11 -7.96 13.40
C GLU A 10 4.42 -7.59 11.96
N ARG A 11 5.35 -8.31 11.35
CA ARG A 11 5.79 -8.04 9.98
C ARG A 11 5.32 -9.08 8.98
N THR A 12 4.60 -10.08 9.44
CA THR A 12 4.09 -11.10 8.54
C THR A 12 3.05 -10.49 7.62
N PRO A 13 3.25 -10.55 6.30
CA PRO A 13 2.28 -9.97 5.37
C PRO A 13 0.93 -10.66 5.46
N VAL A 14 -0.11 -9.89 5.32
CA VAL A 14 -1.47 -10.42 5.20
C VAL A 14 -1.76 -10.59 3.71
N LYS A 15 -2.16 -11.79 3.32
CA LYS A 15 -2.48 -12.05 1.93
C LYS A 15 -3.93 -11.68 1.64
N LEU A 16 -4.13 -11.05 0.50
CA LEU A 16 -5.44 -10.64 0.06
C LEU A 16 -5.57 -10.95 -1.43
N THR A 17 -6.61 -11.68 -1.77
CA THR A 17 -6.89 -11.99 -3.17
C THR A 17 -8.06 -11.14 -3.63
N ILE A 18 -7.86 -10.39 -4.71
CA ILE A 18 -8.89 -9.50 -5.25
C ILE A 18 -9.04 -9.73 -6.74
N SER A 19 -10.22 -9.39 -7.23
CA SER A 19 -10.48 -9.35 -8.67
C SER A 19 -10.43 -7.92 -9.15
N MET A 20 -9.91 -7.72 -10.35
CA MET A 20 -9.80 -6.39 -10.94
C MET A 20 -10.44 -6.37 -12.32
N PRO A 21 -11.05 -5.25 -12.71
CA PRO A 21 -11.44 -5.07 -14.09
C PRO A 21 -10.21 -5.11 -15.02
N PRO A 22 -10.37 -5.62 -16.24
CA PRO A 22 -9.23 -5.72 -17.15
C PRO A 22 -8.57 -4.38 -17.48
N ASP A 23 -9.35 -3.31 -17.56
CA ASP A 23 -8.80 -1.98 -17.83
C ASP A 23 -7.92 -1.49 -16.70
N LEU A 24 -8.30 -1.77 -15.45
CA LEU A 24 -7.47 -1.41 -14.31
C LEU A 24 -6.18 -2.23 -14.31
N SER A 25 -6.27 -3.51 -14.60
CA SER A 25 -5.10 -4.37 -14.69
C SER A 25 -4.12 -3.86 -15.75
N GLN A 26 -4.65 -3.42 -16.90
CA GLN A 26 -3.84 -2.85 -17.96
C GLN A 26 -3.14 -1.57 -17.51
N ALA A 27 -3.87 -0.69 -16.84
CA ALA A 27 -3.31 0.55 -16.33
C ALA A 27 -2.20 0.30 -15.33
N LEU A 28 -2.35 -0.70 -14.48
CA LEU A 28 -1.31 -1.04 -13.52
C LEU A 28 -0.05 -1.56 -14.21
N SER A 29 -0.21 -2.36 -15.26
CA SER A 29 0.94 -2.83 -16.03
C SER A 29 1.67 -1.67 -16.70
N GLU A 30 0.93 -0.71 -17.23
CA GLU A 30 1.51 0.48 -17.83
C GLU A 30 2.25 1.31 -16.77
N TYR A 31 1.68 1.42 -15.59
CA TYR A 31 2.34 2.13 -14.50
C TYR A 31 3.66 1.48 -14.13
N ALA A 32 3.69 0.16 -14.06
CA ALA A 32 4.91 -0.57 -13.75
C ALA A 32 5.99 -0.31 -14.79
N ASP A 33 5.60 -0.20 -16.07
CA ASP A 33 6.54 0.11 -17.16
C ASP A 33 7.12 1.51 -17.00
N VAL A 34 6.27 2.49 -16.69
CA VAL A 34 6.71 3.87 -16.45
C VAL A 34 7.63 3.93 -15.24
N TYR A 35 7.29 3.20 -14.18
CA TYR A 35 8.12 3.15 -12.99
C TYR A 35 9.53 2.64 -13.31
N ARG A 36 9.61 1.59 -14.11
CA ARG A 36 10.89 1.03 -14.52
C ARG A 36 11.71 2.05 -15.31
N GLU A 37 11.06 2.76 -16.22
CA GLU A 37 11.74 3.79 -17.02
C GLU A 37 12.21 4.95 -16.16
N GLN A 38 11.41 5.31 -15.17
CA GLN A 38 11.69 6.46 -14.30
C GLN A 38 12.84 6.18 -13.34
N TYR A 39 12.86 5.00 -12.75
CA TYR A 39 13.78 4.70 -11.65
C TYR A 39 14.81 3.63 -11.98
N GLY A 40 14.72 3.03 -13.14
CA GLY A 40 15.66 1.99 -13.53
C GLY A 40 15.53 0.69 -12.78
N GLN A 41 14.47 0.53 -12.00
CA GLN A 41 14.21 -0.68 -11.23
C GLN A 41 12.92 -1.32 -11.71
N SER A 42 12.96 -2.63 -11.90
CA SER A 42 11.80 -3.39 -12.32
C SER A 42 11.06 -3.89 -11.09
N GLU A 43 9.80 -3.47 -10.95
CA GLU A 43 8.93 -3.91 -9.86
C GLU A 43 7.69 -4.55 -10.45
N SER A 44 7.22 -5.62 -9.82
CA SER A 44 5.99 -6.25 -10.26
C SER A 44 4.78 -5.41 -9.85
N VAL A 45 3.67 -5.58 -10.55
CA VAL A 45 2.42 -4.91 -10.17
C VAL A 45 2.04 -5.28 -8.73
N ALA A 46 2.19 -6.55 -8.38
CA ALA A 46 1.86 -7.00 -7.02
C ALA A 46 2.67 -6.29 -5.95
N ASP A 47 3.93 -5.98 -6.25
CA ASP A 47 4.79 -5.27 -5.31
C ASP A 47 4.47 -3.78 -5.23
N LEU A 48 3.97 -3.20 -6.31
CA LEU A 48 3.63 -1.78 -6.34
C LEU A 48 2.28 -1.48 -5.67
N ILE A 49 1.33 -2.41 -5.75
CA ILE A 49 -0.02 -2.17 -5.25
C ILE A 49 -0.06 -1.77 -3.77
N PRO A 50 0.66 -2.44 -2.85
CA PRO A 50 0.63 -2.01 -1.45
C PRO A 50 1.09 -0.58 -1.25
N HIS A 51 2.08 -0.14 -2.02
CA HIS A 51 2.57 1.24 -1.94
C HIS A 51 1.56 2.23 -2.49
N MET A 52 0.87 1.86 -3.56
CA MET A 52 -0.20 2.69 -4.12
C MET A 52 -1.35 2.86 -3.13
N LEU A 53 -1.74 1.79 -2.47
CA LEU A 53 -2.80 1.84 -1.47
C LEU A 53 -2.41 2.70 -0.29
N ARG A 54 -1.17 2.57 0.17
CA ARG A 54 -0.67 3.40 1.27
C ARG A 54 -0.69 4.88 0.88
N ALA A 55 -0.22 5.19 -0.32
CA ALA A 55 -0.22 6.57 -0.79
C ALA A 55 -1.63 7.14 -0.86
N PHE A 56 -2.58 6.35 -1.34
CA PHE A 56 -3.97 6.77 -1.38
C PHE A 56 -4.50 7.06 0.01
N LEU A 57 -4.30 6.12 0.95
CA LEU A 57 -4.82 6.28 2.31
C LEU A 57 -4.18 7.47 3.02
N ASP A 58 -2.89 7.68 2.81
CA ASP A 58 -2.18 8.79 3.45
C ASP A 58 -2.66 10.14 2.92
N SER A 59 -3.13 10.19 1.67
CA SER A 59 -3.62 11.42 1.07
C SER A 59 -5.11 11.66 1.31
N ASP A 60 -5.82 10.69 1.84
CA ASP A 60 -7.26 10.81 2.06
C ASP A 60 -7.52 11.50 3.39
N ARG A 61 -7.85 12.78 3.32
CA ARG A 61 -8.07 13.59 4.51
C ARG A 61 -9.28 13.17 5.31
N GLY A 62 -10.33 12.73 4.64
CA GLY A 62 -11.51 12.24 5.31
C GLY A 62 -11.22 11.02 6.15
N PHE A 63 -10.46 10.09 5.59
CA PHE A 63 -10.04 8.89 6.29
C PHE A 63 -9.13 9.21 7.47
N ALA A 64 -8.15 10.09 7.26
CA ALA A 64 -7.24 10.49 8.33
C ALA A 64 -8.00 11.11 9.50
N LYS A 65 -8.98 11.96 9.20
CA LYS A 65 -9.80 12.60 10.22
C LYS A 65 -10.63 11.58 10.99
N ALA A 66 -11.21 10.61 10.29
CA ALA A 66 -11.99 9.55 10.92
C ALA A 66 -11.14 8.71 11.87
N ARG A 67 -9.92 8.40 11.47
CA ARG A 67 -9.00 7.64 12.33
C ARG A 67 -8.64 8.42 13.59
N GLN A 68 -8.36 9.72 13.45
CA GLN A 68 -8.02 10.56 14.59
C GLN A 68 -9.15 10.67 15.58
N SER A 69 -10.39 10.66 15.12
CA SER A 69 -11.54 10.74 16.01
C SER A 69 -11.92 9.40 16.63
N GLY A 70 -11.19 8.35 16.34
CA GLY A 70 -11.42 7.04 16.94
C GLY A 70 -12.63 6.30 16.39
N ARG A 71 -13.13 6.69 15.24
CA ARG A 71 -14.29 6.02 14.64
C ARG A 71 -13.97 4.67 14.03
N ILE A 72 -12.70 4.44 13.77
CA ILE A 72 -12.24 3.20 13.19
C ILE A 72 -11.37 2.50 14.20
N SER A 73 -11.74 1.29 14.55
CA SER A 73 -10.99 0.49 15.52
C SER A 73 -9.87 -0.32 14.86
#